data_0d578927655ca5031c3349303b25e7ae
#
_entry.id   0d578927655ca5031c3349303b25e7ae
#
_cell.length_a   1.000
_cell.length_b   1.000
_cell.length_c   1.000
_cell.angle_alpha   90.00
_cell.angle_beta   90.00
_cell.angle_gamma   90.00
#
_symmetry.space_group_name_H-M   'P 1'
#
loop_
_entity.id
_entity.type
_entity.pdbx_description
1 polymer ?
#
loop_
_entity_poly.entity_id
_entity_poly.type
_entity_poly.pdbx_seq_one_letter_code
_entity_poly.pdbx_strand_id
1 'polypeptide(L)'
;MKLKTFIAVAVIGLFTACSSTYRATDSGVVISTDATKAFHMQYPGATNVVWSSYDPNVVILNDWDLAGWTVIDADDYAVKFDMDGDKYYVWYDTNGEWIGSAIVVSDYTTLPNMVRDAINTKYPGYTISSVNKEFHKDRIAYEVVLKDGDTKQVALIDLNGVVLKSKIKS
;
A
#
# COMPACT_ATOMS: atom_id res chain seq x y z
N MET A 1 -14.98 60.14 35.36
CA MET A 1 -14.42 59.45 34.17
C MET A 1 -13.69 58.21 34.64
N LYS A 2 -14.23 57.02 34.40
CA LYS A 2 -13.60 55.73 34.77
C LYS A 2 -12.99 55.09 33.52
N LEU A 3 -11.67 55.01 33.52
CA LEU A 3 -10.87 54.45 32.42
C LEU A 3 -10.97 52.91 32.52
N LYS A 4 -11.56 52.25 31.53
CA LYS A 4 -11.63 50.75 31.45
C LYS A 4 -10.41 50.26 30.68
N THR A 5 -9.50 49.65 31.39
CA THR A 5 -8.33 48.95 30.82
C THR A 5 -8.77 47.61 30.23
N PHE A 6 -8.66 47.49 28.89
CA PHE A 6 -8.84 46.20 28.21
C PHE A 6 -7.51 45.42 28.23
N ILE A 7 -7.47 44.31 28.93
CA ILE A 7 -6.35 43.36 28.87
C ILE A 7 -6.64 42.42 27.71
N ALA A 8 -5.83 42.55 26.66
CA ALA A 8 -5.81 41.59 25.54
C ALA A 8 -4.97 40.39 25.93
N VAL A 9 -5.61 39.25 26.16
CA VAL A 9 -4.92 37.98 26.37
C VAL A 9 -4.60 37.40 25.01
N ALA A 10 -3.32 37.46 24.63
CA ALA A 10 -2.80 36.76 23.45
C ALA A 10 -2.65 35.28 23.79
N VAL A 11 -3.54 34.44 23.25
CA VAL A 11 -3.40 32.97 23.29
C VAL A 11 -2.38 32.58 22.24
N ILE A 12 -1.14 32.35 22.64
CA ILE A 12 -0.11 31.73 21.78
C ILE A 12 -0.42 30.24 21.73
N GLY A 13 -1.08 29.81 20.66
CA GLY A 13 -1.26 28.41 20.34
C GLY A 13 0.08 27.76 20.01
N LEU A 14 0.62 26.95 20.93
CA LEU A 14 1.76 26.07 20.65
C LEU A 14 1.29 24.96 19.71
N PHE A 15 1.51 25.13 18.41
CA PHE A 15 1.46 24.03 17.48
C PHE A 15 2.66 23.13 17.76
N THR A 16 2.47 22.08 18.55
CA THR A 16 3.41 20.96 18.62
C THR A 16 3.33 20.24 17.26
N ALA A 17 4.24 20.62 16.36
CA ALA A 17 4.50 19.83 15.18
C ALA A 17 5.10 18.50 15.67
N CYS A 18 4.29 17.43 15.67
CA CYS A 18 4.82 16.08 15.77
C CYS A 18 5.67 15.84 14.51
N SER A 19 6.96 16.06 14.62
CA SER A 19 7.92 15.58 13.64
C SER A 19 8.01 14.07 13.82
N SER A 20 7.25 13.33 12.99
CA SER A 20 7.44 11.90 12.86
C SER A 20 8.83 11.65 12.28
N THR A 21 9.70 11.08 13.12
CA THR A 21 11.08 10.78 12.77
C THR A 21 11.06 9.59 11.82
N TYR A 22 11.27 9.83 10.52
CA TYR A 22 11.44 8.76 9.54
C TYR A 22 12.77 8.07 9.77
N ARG A 23 12.74 6.77 10.01
CA ARG A 23 13.91 5.92 9.83
C ARG A 23 13.91 5.46 8.38
N ALA A 24 14.69 6.14 7.54
CA ALA A 24 15.16 5.53 6.31
C ALA A 24 16.07 4.35 6.72
N THR A 25 15.53 3.15 6.70
CA THR A 25 16.28 1.93 6.98
C THR A 25 16.53 1.21 5.67
N ASP A 26 17.22 1.87 4.76
CA ASP A 26 18.14 1.17 3.87
C ASP A 26 19.21 2.15 3.36
N SER A 27 20.41 1.61 3.14
CA SER A 27 21.63 2.32 2.91
C SER A 27 21.56 3.29 1.72
N GLY A 28 21.41 4.57 1.99
CA GLY A 28 21.77 5.63 1.05
C GLY A 28 20.68 6.13 0.09
N VAL A 29 19.44 5.71 0.23
CA VAL A 29 18.36 6.23 -0.62
C VAL A 29 17.94 7.62 -0.18
N VAL A 30 18.11 8.59 -1.07
CA VAL A 30 17.61 9.97 -0.89
C VAL A 30 16.20 10.04 -1.45
N ILE A 31 15.21 10.09 -0.55
CA ILE A 31 13.80 10.26 -0.96
C ILE A 31 13.54 11.72 -1.29
N SER A 32 12.87 11.97 -2.42
CA SER A 32 12.51 13.33 -2.80
C SER A 32 11.54 13.97 -1.79
N THR A 33 11.66 15.29 -1.63
CA THR A 33 10.75 16.05 -0.76
C THR A 33 9.29 15.94 -1.25
N ASP A 34 9.09 15.87 -2.57
CA ASP A 34 7.76 15.78 -3.16
C ASP A 34 7.10 14.42 -2.88
N ALA A 35 7.84 13.31 -2.99
CA ALA A 35 7.34 11.99 -2.62
C ALA A 35 6.99 11.91 -1.13
N THR A 36 7.87 12.43 -0.27
CA THR A 36 7.62 12.48 1.18
C THR A 36 6.38 13.30 1.51
N LYS A 37 6.21 14.46 0.88
CA LYS A 37 5.05 15.33 1.07
C LYS A 37 3.76 14.67 0.59
N ALA A 38 3.78 14.06 -0.61
CA ALA A 38 2.64 13.34 -1.17
C ALA A 38 2.19 12.21 -0.24
N PHE A 39 3.14 11.42 0.26
CA PHE A 39 2.88 10.35 1.22
C PHE A 39 2.20 10.86 2.49
N HIS A 40 2.71 11.93 3.11
CA HIS A 40 2.12 12.50 4.32
C HIS A 40 0.70 13.03 4.13
N MET A 41 0.44 13.61 2.98
CA MET A 41 -0.89 14.10 2.65
C MET A 41 -1.88 12.97 2.45
N GLN A 42 -1.42 11.86 1.88
CA GLN A 42 -2.27 10.72 1.55
C GLN A 42 -2.47 9.75 2.73
N TYR A 43 -1.44 9.59 3.59
CA TYR A 43 -1.44 8.66 4.72
C TYR A 43 -1.03 9.33 6.04
N PRO A 44 -1.82 10.28 6.55
CA PRO A 44 -1.45 11.07 7.75
C PRO A 44 -1.38 10.23 9.03
N GLY A 45 -2.02 9.05 9.05
CA GLY A 45 -2.02 8.10 10.18
C GLY A 45 -0.96 6.99 10.10
N ALA A 46 -0.08 7.03 9.10
CA ALA A 46 0.92 5.99 8.88
C ALA A 46 1.93 5.91 10.04
N THR A 47 2.21 4.68 10.48
CA THR A 47 3.21 4.35 11.50
C THR A 47 4.20 3.32 10.97
N ASN A 48 5.35 3.14 11.61
CA ASN A 48 6.39 2.20 11.20
C ASN A 48 6.80 2.36 9.72
N VAL A 49 6.89 3.61 9.26
CA VAL A 49 7.16 3.96 7.86
C VAL A 49 8.60 3.62 7.47
N VAL A 50 8.75 2.80 6.44
CA VAL A 50 10.04 2.41 5.87
C VAL A 50 10.04 2.72 4.39
N TRP A 51 11.00 3.54 3.96
CA TRP A 51 11.24 3.87 2.56
C TRP A 51 12.41 3.08 1.99
N SER A 52 12.29 2.69 0.73
CA SER A 52 13.36 2.08 -0.04
C SER A 52 13.25 2.52 -1.51
N SER A 53 14.32 2.36 -2.30
CA SER A 53 14.17 2.29 -3.76
C SER A 53 13.37 1.03 -4.10
N TYR A 54 12.64 1.07 -5.19
CA TYR A 54 12.03 -0.13 -5.72
C TYR A 54 13.13 -1.08 -6.23
N ASP A 55 13.17 -2.30 -5.71
CA ASP A 55 14.02 -3.37 -6.20
C ASP A 55 13.14 -4.53 -6.67
N PRO A 56 13.10 -4.81 -7.98
CA PRO A 56 12.31 -5.90 -8.53
C PRO A 56 12.74 -7.28 -8.03
N ASN A 57 13.95 -7.41 -7.45
CA ASN A 57 14.44 -8.65 -6.87
C ASN A 57 14.05 -8.82 -5.39
N VAL A 58 13.71 -7.74 -4.71
CA VAL A 58 13.16 -7.76 -3.35
C VAL A 58 11.65 -7.91 -3.47
N VAL A 59 11.18 -9.15 -3.36
CA VAL A 59 9.76 -9.49 -3.41
C VAL A 59 9.06 -8.94 -2.18
N ILE A 60 8.68 -7.67 -2.20
CA ILE A 60 7.87 -7.05 -1.15
C ILE A 60 6.42 -7.53 -1.27
N LEU A 61 5.93 -7.68 -2.49
CA LEU A 61 4.67 -8.32 -2.83
C LEU A 61 4.92 -9.36 -3.92
N ASN A 62 4.28 -10.51 -3.79
CA ASN A 62 4.39 -11.54 -4.81
C ASN A 62 3.71 -11.05 -6.10
N ASP A 63 4.51 -10.66 -7.09
CA ASP A 63 4.05 -10.46 -8.45
C ASP A 63 3.20 -9.23 -8.77
N TRP A 64 3.68 -8.05 -8.34
CA TRP A 64 3.15 -6.79 -8.85
C TRP A 64 3.14 -6.73 -10.40
N ASP A 65 4.02 -7.48 -11.06
CA ASP A 65 4.00 -7.68 -12.51
C ASP A 65 2.73 -8.35 -13.05
N LEU A 66 1.99 -9.08 -12.20
CA LEU A 66 0.67 -9.59 -12.57
C LEU A 66 -0.38 -8.48 -12.67
N ALA A 67 -0.26 -7.42 -11.91
CA ALA A 67 -1.19 -6.30 -11.97
C ALA A 67 -1.27 -5.72 -13.39
N GLY A 68 -0.13 -5.68 -14.13
CA GLY A 68 -0.05 -5.19 -15.50
C GLY A 68 -0.58 -3.77 -15.64
N TRP A 69 -0.54 -3.01 -14.55
CA TRP A 69 -1.13 -1.70 -14.46
C TRP A 69 -0.13 -0.61 -14.77
N THR A 70 1.06 -0.75 -14.24
CA THR A 70 2.17 0.18 -14.46
C THR A 70 3.46 -0.56 -14.25
N VAL A 71 4.47 -0.24 -15.03
CA VAL A 71 5.85 -0.64 -14.76
C VAL A 71 6.33 0.24 -13.62
N ILE A 72 6.85 -0.37 -12.57
CA ILE A 72 7.55 0.34 -11.50
C ILE A 72 9.03 0.28 -11.86
N ASP A 73 9.66 1.44 -12.00
CA ASP A 73 11.04 1.55 -12.40
C ASP A 73 11.99 1.42 -11.20
N ALA A 74 13.25 1.07 -11.44
CA ALA A 74 14.24 0.90 -10.37
C ALA A 74 14.51 2.18 -9.57
N ASP A 75 14.22 3.34 -10.16
CA ASP A 75 14.38 4.65 -9.52
C ASP A 75 13.17 5.07 -8.68
N ASP A 76 12.04 4.35 -8.78
CA ASP A 76 10.84 4.63 -8.03
C ASP A 76 11.01 4.28 -6.55
N TYR A 77 10.15 4.87 -5.72
CA TYR A 77 10.17 4.64 -4.28
C TYR A 77 9.12 3.62 -3.88
N ALA A 78 9.51 2.71 -2.99
CA ALA A 78 8.62 1.81 -2.28
C ALA A 78 8.51 2.26 -0.81
N VAL A 79 7.28 2.32 -0.30
CA VAL A 79 6.98 2.67 1.09
C VAL A 79 6.19 1.55 1.73
N LYS A 80 6.69 1.04 2.85
CA LYS A 80 5.98 0.09 3.70
C LYS A 80 5.62 0.77 5.02
N PHE A 81 4.39 0.60 5.49
CA PHE A 81 3.94 1.17 6.76
C PHE A 81 2.74 0.41 7.33
N ASP A 82 2.40 0.70 8.57
CA ASP A 82 1.20 0.22 9.23
C ASP A 82 0.21 1.39 9.38
N MET A 83 -1.08 1.15 9.14
CA MET A 83 -2.16 2.11 9.35
C MET A 83 -3.47 1.36 9.61
N ASP A 84 -4.23 1.79 10.63
CA ASP A 84 -5.53 1.20 11.02
C ASP A 84 -5.49 -0.31 11.30
N GLY A 85 -4.32 -0.84 11.68
CA GLY A 85 -4.09 -2.26 11.96
C GLY A 85 -3.67 -3.10 10.76
N ASP A 86 -3.65 -2.53 9.57
CA ASP A 86 -3.25 -3.18 8.33
C ASP A 86 -1.83 -2.80 7.91
N LYS A 87 -1.21 -3.67 7.10
CA LYS A 87 0.07 -3.41 6.44
C LYS A 87 -0.17 -2.90 5.03
N TYR A 88 0.49 -1.78 4.73
CA TYR A 88 0.43 -1.11 3.45
C TYR A 88 1.76 -1.14 2.73
N TYR A 89 1.69 -1.19 1.41
CA TYR A 89 2.78 -0.95 0.48
C TYR A 89 2.32 0.09 -0.53
N VAL A 90 3.13 1.10 -0.77
CA VAL A 90 2.80 2.20 -1.69
C VAL A 90 4.01 2.50 -2.55
N TRP A 91 3.78 2.86 -3.80
CA TRP A 91 4.82 3.22 -4.74
C TRP A 91 4.59 4.64 -5.26
N TYR A 92 5.67 5.40 -5.31
CA TYR A 92 5.72 6.74 -5.86
C TYR A 92 6.85 6.81 -6.88
N ASP A 93 6.65 7.60 -7.94
CA ASP A 93 7.74 7.94 -8.83
C ASP A 93 8.70 8.98 -8.19
N THR A 94 9.78 9.29 -8.90
CA THR A 94 10.79 10.25 -8.43
C THR A 94 10.26 11.68 -8.28
N ASN A 95 9.12 12.02 -8.94
CA ASN A 95 8.46 13.31 -8.83
C ASN A 95 7.45 13.36 -7.68
N GLY A 96 7.20 12.22 -7.01
CA GLY A 96 6.23 12.10 -5.93
C GLY A 96 4.82 11.82 -6.43
N GLU A 97 4.64 11.44 -7.69
CA GLU A 97 3.35 10.96 -8.18
C GLU A 97 3.08 9.54 -7.68
N TRP A 98 1.89 9.32 -7.16
CA TRP A 98 1.46 8.02 -6.68
C TRP A 98 1.26 7.04 -7.85
N ILE A 99 1.95 5.92 -7.81
CA ILE A 99 1.86 4.85 -8.81
C ILE A 99 0.76 3.86 -8.44
N GLY A 100 0.76 3.39 -7.20
CA GLY A 100 -0.20 2.41 -6.72
C GLY A 100 0.01 2.08 -5.26
N SER A 101 -0.90 1.27 -4.71
CA SER A 101 -0.79 0.77 -3.34
C SER A 101 -1.37 -0.62 -3.20
N ALA A 102 -0.93 -1.34 -2.17
CA ALA A 102 -1.48 -2.63 -1.79
C ALA A 102 -1.65 -2.72 -0.28
N ILE A 103 -2.71 -3.41 0.14
CA ILE A 103 -3.04 -3.71 1.53
C ILE A 103 -3.02 -5.21 1.71
N VAL A 104 -2.31 -5.71 2.70
CA VAL A 104 -2.32 -7.12 3.06
C VAL A 104 -3.67 -7.45 3.71
N VAL A 105 -4.43 -8.36 3.10
CA VAL A 105 -5.70 -8.85 3.66
C VAL A 105 -5.40 -10.02 4.59
N SER A 106 -5.57 -9.80 5.89
CA SER A 106 -5.33 -10.82 6.92
C SER A 106 -6.54 -11.72 7.16
N ASP A 107 -7.75 -11.20 7.00
CA ASP A 107 -9.01 -11.94 7.14
C ASP A 107 -9.66 -12.17 5.77
N TYR A 108 -9.55 -13.38 5.25
CA TYR A 108 -10.09 -13.75 3.94
C TYR A 108 -11.63 -13.82 3.92
N THR A 109 -12.29 -13.81 5.08
CA THR A 109 -13.76 -13.77 5.16
C THR A 109 -14.30 -12.42 4.71
N THR A 110 -13.48 -11.37 4.74
CA THR A 110 -13.81 -10.02 4.31
C THR A 110 -13.74 -9.81 2.79
N LEU A 111 -13.23 -10.80 2.05
CA LEU A 111 -13.17 -10.73 0.59
C LEU A 111 -14.58 -10.59 0.00
N PRO A 112 -14.77 -9.78 -1.07
CA PRO A 112 -16.04 -9.70 -1.78
C PRO A 112 -16.52 -11.08 -2.23
N ASN A 113 -17.84 -11.30 -2.17
CA ASN A 113 -18.43 -12.59 -2.58
C ASN A 113 -18.00 -13.00 -3.98
N MET A 114 -18.03 -12.07 -4.94
CA MET A 114 -17.64 -12.34 -6.33
C MET A 114 -16.17 -12.83 -6.46
N VAL A 115 -15.28 -12.30 -5.63
CA VAL A 115 -13.87 -12.73 -5.59
C VAL A 115 -13.78 -14.15 -5.00
N ARG A 116 -14.47 -14.42 -3.89
CA ARG A 116 -14.51 -15.77 -3.29
C ARG A 116 -15.11 -16.81 -4.23
N ASP A 117 -16.22 -16.47 -4.90
CA ASP A 117 -16.87 -17.35 -5.86
C ASP A 117 -15.97 -17.65 -7.06
N ALA A 118 -15.23 -16.64 -7.54
CA ALA A 118 -14.24 -16.83 -8.61
C ALA A 118 -13.12 -17.78 -8.18
N ILE A 119 -12.60 -17.63 -6.96
CA ILE A 119 -11.57 -18.52 -6.42
C ILE A 119 -12.11 -19.95 -6.34
N ASN A 120 -13.26 -20.18 -5.72
CA ASN A 120 -13.84 -21.49 -5.54
C ASN A 120 -14.16 -22.21 -6.86
N THR A 121 -14.62 -21.43 -7.86
CA THR A 121 -15.04 -21.98 -9.15
C THR A 121 -13.86 -22.27 -10.08
N LYS A 122 -12.87 -21.37 -10.12
CA LYS A 122 -11.75 -21.46 -11.07
C LYS A 122 -10.54 -22.22 -10.52
N TYR A 123 -10.43 -22.33 -9.21
CA TYR A 123 -9.32 -22.98 -8.52
C TYR A 123 -9.80 -24.00 -7.48
N PRO A 124 -10.65 -24.99 -7.91
CA PRO A 124 -11.17 -25.99 -6.98
C PRO A 124 -10.02 -26.79 -6.38
N GLY A 125 -10.05 -27.00 -5.05
CA GLY A 125 -9.01 -27.73 -4.32
C GLY A 125 -7.84 -26.89 -3.84
N TYR A 126 -7.68 -25.67 -4.35
CA TYR A 126 -6.63 -24.75 -3.86
C TYR A 126 -7.04 -24.10 -2.54
N THR A 127 -6.05 -23.84 -1.69
CA THR A 127 -6.19 -23.06 -0.46
C THR A 127 -5.58 -21.69 -0.63
N ILE A 128 -6.20 -20.64 -0.06
CA ILE A 128 -5.64 -19.29 -0.06
C ILE A 128 -4.42 -19.25 0.86
N SER A 129 -3.29 -18.83 0.34
CA SER A 129 -2.04 -18.64 1.09
C SER A 129 -1.81 -17.20 1.50
N SER A 130 -2.11 -16.26 0.61
CA SER A 130 -2.08 -14.81 0.91
C SER A 130 -2.98 -14.05 -0.05
N VAL A 131 -3.41 -12.87 0.37
CA VAL A 131 -4.18 -11.95 -0.47
C VAL A 131 -3.67 -10.53 -0.23
N ASN A 132 -3.48 -9.81 -1.33
CA ASN A 132 -3.26 -8.36 -1.32
C ASN A 132 -4.41 -7.69 -2.07
N LYS A 133 -4.97 -6.63 -1.49
CA LYS A 133 -5.90 -5.75 -2.17
C LYS A 133 -5.11 -4.62 -2.79
N GLU A 134 -5.16 -4.50 -4.09
CA GLU A 134 -4.35 -3.57 -4.89
C GLU A 134 -5.19 -2.41 -5.42
N PHE A 135 -4.57 -1.25 -5.46
CA PHE A 135 -5.16 -0.01 -5.96
C PHE A 135 -4.23 0.64 -6.97
N HIS A 136 -4.79 1.02 -8.10
CA HIS A 136 -4.09 1.78 -9.13
C HIS A 136 -5.08 2.66 -9.88
N LYS A 137 -4.99 3.99 -9.73
CA LYS A 137 -5.98 4.95 -10.27
C LYS A 137 -7.39 4.62 -9.78
N ASP A 138 -8.30 4.29 -10.68
CA ASP A 138 -9.69 3.91 -10.44
C ASP A 138 -9.90 2.39 -10.34
N ARG A 139 -8.83 1.61 -10.40
CA ARG A 139 -8.88 0.15 -10.43
C ARG A 139 -8.57 -0.44 -9.07
N ILE A 140 -9.37 -1.42 -8.69
CA ILE A 140 -9.18 -2.25 -7.49
C ILE A 140 -9.19 -3.71 -7.94
N ALA A 141 -8.20 -4.47 -7.48
CA ALA A 141 -8.15 -5.91 -7.67
C ALA A 141 -7.57 -6.61 -6.45
N TYR A 142 -7.66 -7.93 -6.43
CA TYR A 142 -7.11 -8.79 -5.40
C TYR A 142 -6.07 -9.71 -6.05
N GLU A 143 -4.82 -9.58 -5.65
CA GLU A 143 -3.81 -10.56 -5.93
C GLU A 143 -3.96 -11.70 -4.91
N VAL A 144 -4.29 -12.89 -5.39
CA VAL A 144 -4.53 -14.05 -4.56
C VAL A 144 -3.47 -15.10 -4.85
N VAL A 145 -2.74 -15.50 -3.82
CA VAL A 145 -1.80 -16.61 -3.88
C VAL A 145 -2.49 -17.86 -3.37
N LEU A 146 -2.59 -18.85 -4.23
CA LEU A 146 -3.28 -20.11 -4.02
C LEU A 146 -2.27 -21.26 -3.99
N LYS A 147 -2.50 -22.27 -3.14
CA LYS A 147 -1.66 -23.47 -3.02
C LYS A 147 -2.48 -24.75 -3.09
N ASP A 148 -1.94 -25.72 -3.83
CA ASP A 148 -2.39 -27.12 -3.84
C ASP A 148 -1.14 -28.01 -3.83
N GLY A 149 -0.82 -28.61 -2.69
CA GLY A 149 0.45 -29.27 -2.45
C GLY A 149 1.64 -28.34 -2.72
N ASP A 150 2.52 -28.76 -3.63
CA ASP A 150 3.70 -27.99 -4.02
C ASP A 150 3.39 -26.96 -5.13
N THR A 151 2.20 -27.01 -5.71
CA THR A 151 1.80 -26.09 -6.77
C THR A 151 1.36 -24.77 -6.17
N LYS A 152 1.92 -23.67 -6.68
CA LYS A 152 1.55 -22.31 -6.34
C LYS A 152 0.94 -21.64 -7.56
N GLN A 153 -0.27 -21.12 -7.41
CA GLN A 153 -0.97 -20.33 -8.41
C GLN A 153 -1.13 -18.92 -7.89
N VAL A 154 -0.82 -17.92 -8.72
CA VAL A 154 -1.11 -16.53 -8.41
C VAL A 154 -2.16 -16.02 -9.40
N ALA A 155 -3.20 -15.38 -8.89
CA ALA A 155 -4.30 -14.82 -9.69
C ALA A 155 -4.60 -13.39 -9.28
N LEU A 156 -4.78 -12.52 -10.26
CA LEU A 156 -5.30 -11.18 -10.07
C LEU A 156 -6.78 -11.17 -10.44
N ILE A 157 -7.64 -10.83 -9.48
CA ILE A 157 -9.11 -10.92 -9.61
C ILE A 157 -9.70 -9.54 -9.30
N ASP A 158 -10.54 -9.01 -10.21
CA ASP A 158 -11.23 -7.74 -9.98
C ASP A 158 -12.41 -7.88 -8.99
N LEU A 159 -13.03 -6.75 -8.63
CA LEU A 159 -14.18 -6.70 -7.74
C LEU A 159 -15.39 -7.50 -8.24
N ASN A 160 -15.49 -7.76 -9.55
CA ASN A 160 -16.58 -8.50 -10.18
C ASN A 160 -16.28 -10.01 -10.29
N GLY A 161 -15.14 -10.47 -9.77
CA GLY A 161 -14.71 -11.86 -9.85
C GLY A 161 -14.10 -12.25 -11.21
N VAL A 162 -13.77 -11.27 -12.06
CA VAL A 162 -13.07 -11.55 -13.32
C VAL A 162 -11.60 -11.77 -13.03
N VAL A 163 -11.06 -12.92 -13.43
CA VAL A 163 -9.62 -13.18 -13.39
C VAL A 163 -8.94 -12.40 -14.50
N LEU A 164 -8.25 -11.33 -14.12
CA LEU A 164 -7.53 -10.45 -15.06
C LEU A 164 -6.25 -11.09 -15.57
N LYS A 165 -5.51 -11.74 -14.65
CA LYS A 165 -4.28 -12.47 -14.94
C LYS A 165 -4.14 -13.66 -14.00
N SER A 166 -3.42 -14.69 -14.46
CA SER A 166 -2.99 -15.77 -13.58
C SER A 166 -1.72 -16.43 -14.09
N LYS A 167 -0.91 -16.93 -13.16
CA LYS A 167 0.28 -17.74 -13.49
C LYS A 167 0.54 -18.80 -12.44
N ILE A 168 1.10 -19.93 -12.88
CA ILE A 168 1.64 -20.97 -12.00
C ILE A 168 3.07 -20.56 -11.64
N LYS A 169 3.40 -20.63 -10.36
CA LYS A 169 4.77 -20.56 -9.86
C LYS A 169 5.21 -21.96 -9.45
N SER A 170 6.22 -22.46 -10.06
CA SER A 170 6.92 -23.70 -9.69
C SER A 170 8.04 -23.39 -8.71
#